data_691d966675273db4e926b17caefe0735
#
_entry.id   691d966675273db4e926b17caefe0735
#
_cell.length_a   1.000
_cell.length_b   1.000
_cell.length_c   1.000
_cell.angle_alpha   90.00
_cell.angle_beta   90.00
_cell.angle_gamma   90.00
#
_symmetry.space_group_name_H-M   'P 1'
#
loop_
_entity.id
_entity.type
_entity.pdbx_description
1 polymer ?
#
loop_
_entity_poly.entity_id
_entity_poly.type
_entity_poly.pdbx_seq_one_letter_code
_entity_poly.pdbx_strand_id
1 'polypeptide(L)'
;MPTLLEIQRAVGRSIIAGDDAGAARYVLADGLPSEARLGIYRNNFIATLTAALKLCYPAIHRLVGAEFFEGTARIFIAAEPPRRADLDAYGEGFSEFLAGFPPAGALPYLAGVARLEWAVNRALHAPDMEPLDLARLGAVAAADHDRIAFLPHPSVALVEADHPVDAVWRAVLAQDDDAMAAIDLDAVSVRLLVERGTTGVNVTRLGKPAWRFLAALCAPRPLWVAIEAAPQADAAALLAEHLAAGRFIGFELVDSPIVSGLHS
;
A
#
# COMPACT_ATOMS: atom_id res chain seq x y z
N MET A 1 37.91 10.57 -18.36
CA MET A 1 37.33 9.28 -17.87
C MET A 1 35.88 9.51 -17.52
N PRO A 2 34.96 8.61 -17.85
CA PRO A 2 33.56 8.74 -17.43
C PRO A 2 33.47 8.65 -15.90
N THR A 3 32.56 9.41 -15.32
CA THR A 3 32.26 9.35 -13.92
C THR A 3 31.45 8.10 -13.60
N LEU A 4 31.49 7.61 -12.35
CA LEU A 4 30.66 6.48 -11.92
C LEU A 4 29.17 6.71 -12.19
N LEU A 5 28.70 7.94 -11.99
CA LEU A 5 27.30 8.33 -12.23
C LEU A 5 26.90 8.20 -13.72
N GLU A 6 27.80 8.56 -14.63
CA GLU A 6 27.55 8.40 -16.07
C GLU A 6 27.47 6.93 -16.48
N ILE A 7 28.33 6.08 -15.90
CA ILE A 7 28.29 4.62 -16.12
C ILE A 7 26.97 4.05 -15.57
N GLN A 8 26.61 4.38 -14.33
CA GLN A 8 25.37 3.92 -13.72
C GLN A 8 24.13 4.34 -14.51
N ARG A 9 24.09 5.58 -15.01
CA ARG A 9 22.99 6.07 -15.85
C ARG A 9 22.91 5.35 -17.20
N ALA A 10 24.06 5.07 -17.82
CA ALA A 10 24.09 4.35 -19.08
C ALA A 10 23.59 2.90 -18.92
N VAL A 11 24.10 2.20 -17.90
CA VAL A 11 23.67 0.82 -17.57
C VAL A 11 22.18 0.80 -17.16
N GLY A 12 21.72 1.76 -16.37
CA GLY A 12 20.31 1.87 -15.98
C GLY A 12 19.38 2.05 -17.20
N ARG A 13 19.73 2.91 -18.15
CA ARG A 13 18.97 3.06 -19.42
C ARG A 13 18.96 1.78 -20.23
N SER A 14 20.10 1.09 -20.31
CA SER A 14 20.18 -0.19 -21.00
C SER A 14 19.24 -1.23 -20.38
N ILE A 15 19.23 -1.34 -19.05
CA ILE A 15 18.40 -2.34 -18.33
C ILE A 15 16.92 -2.00 -18.44
N ILE A 16 16.52 -0.72 -18.29
CA ILE A 16 15.12 -0.30 -18.23
C ILE A 16 14.54 -0.09 -19.63
N ALA A 17 15.26 0.62 -20.51
CA ALA A 17 14.78 1.06 -21.82
C ALA A 17 15.34 0.25 -23.00
N GLY A 18 16.28 -0.67 -22.78
CA GLY A 18 16.92 -1.43 -23.86
C GLY A 18 17.94 -0.63 -24.69
N ASP A 19 18.33 0.57 -24.25
CA ASP A 19 19.34 1.40 -24.93
C ASP A 19 20.75 0.91 -24.58
N ASP A 20 21.26 -0.07 -25.34
CA ASP A 20 22.53 -0.70 -25.09
C ASP A 20 23.71 0.12 -25.60
N ALA A 21 23.50 1.04 -26.57
CA ALA A 21 24.58 1.77 -27.27
C ALA A 21 25.49 2.57 -26.32
N GLY A 22 24.86 3.19 -25.28
CA GLY A 22 25.62 3.96 -24.29
C GLY A 22 26.33 3.11 -23.24
N ALA A 23 25.83 1.90 -22.97
CA ALA A 23 26.31 1.02 -21.90
C ALA A 23 27.34 -0.01 -22.36
N ALA A 24 27.23 -0.50 -23.59
CA ALA A 24 28.06 -1.58 -24.13
C ALA A 24 29.55 -1.34 -23.97
N ARG A 25 30.01 -0.07 -24.14
CA ARG A 25 31.42 0.34 -24.01
C ARG A 25 31.97 0.18 -22.58
N TYR A 26 31.12 0.05 -21.58
CA TYR A 26 31.51 -0.13 -20.16
C TYR A 26 31.45 -1.58 -19.71
N VAL A 27 30.94 -2.48 -20.55
CA VAL A 27 30.78 -3.89 -20.24
C VAL A 27 31.89 -4.68 -20.91
N LEU A 28 32.67 -5.41 -20.13
CA LEU A 28 33.74 -6.27 -20.66
C LEU A 28 33.13 -7.43 -21.44
N ALA A 29 33.61 -7.61 -22.69
CA ALA A 29 33.24 -8.75 -23.52
C ALA A 29 34.15 -9.95 -23.17
N ASP A 30 33.78 -10.65 -22.08
CA ASP A 30 34.46 -11.86 -21.61
C ASP A 30 33.68 -13.09 -22.07
N GLY A 31 33.98 -13.58 -23.25
CA GLY A 31 33.33 -14.74 -23.88
C GLY A 31 31.93 -14.48 -24.46
N LEU A 32 31.29 -13.34 -24.17
CA LEU A 32 29.99 -12.92 -24.72
C LEU A 32 30.08 -11.45 -25.20
N PRO A 33 29.40 -11.09 -26.31
CA PRO A 33 29.21 -9.71 -26.68
C PRO A 33 28.60 -8.86 -25.56
N SER A 34 29.02 -7.59 -25.45
CA SER A 34 28.58 -6.68 -24.41
C SER A 34 27.04 -6.52 -24.39
N GLU A 35 26.42 -6.46 -25.58
CA GLU A 35 24.97 -6.36 -25.73
C GLU A 35 24.24 -7.62 -25.23
N ALA A 36 24.78 -8.81 -25.52
CA ALA A 36 24.21 -10.07 -25.03
C ALA A 36 24.28 -10.14 -23.50
N ARG A 37 25.39 -9.66 -22.93
CA ARG A 37 25.55 -9.59 -21.47
C ARG A 37 24.55 -8.60 -20.85
N LEU A 38 24.37 -7.41 -21.44
CA LEU A 38 23.35 -6.43 -21.01
C LEU A 38 21.94 -7.02 -21.11
N GLY A 39 21.64 -7.80 -22.15
CA GLY A 39 20.39 -8.54 -22.31
C GLY A 39 20.14 -9.52 -21.16
N ILE A 40 21.15 -10.25 -20.69
CA ILE A 40 21.04 -11.15 -19.52
C ILE A 40 20.72 -10.35 -18.26
N TYR A 41 21.40 -9.23 -18.00
CA TYR A 41 21.14 -8.39 -16.85
C TYR A 41 19.71 -7.81 -16.88
N ARG A 42 19.23 -7.38 -18.04
CA ARG A 42 17.85 -6.89 -18.24
C ARG A 42 16.82 -7.98 -17.95
N ASN A 43 17.03 -9.18 -18.47
CA ASN A 43 16.12 -10.30 -18.23
C ASN A 43 16.07 -10.67 -16.73
N ASN A 44 17.22 -10.71 -16.06
CA ASN A 44 17.30 -10.97 -14.63
C ASN A 44 16.62 -9.87 -13.82
N PHE A 45 16.80 -8.61 -14.18
CA PHE A 45 16.14 -7.47 -13.54
C PHE A 45 14.61 -7.58 -13.64
N ILE A 46 14.09 -7.81 -14.85
CA ILE A 46 12.65 -7.98 -15.08
C ILE A 46 12.13 -9.20 -14.32
N ALA A 47 12.83 -10.33 -14.35
CA ALA A 47 12.44 -11.55 -13.65
C ALA A 47 12.39 -11.32 -12.12
N THR A 48 13.39 -10.63 -11.56
CA THR A 48 13.45 -10.31 -10.13
C THR A 48 12.27 -9.43 -9.70
N LEU A 49 11.98 -8.36 -10.45
CA LEU A 49 10.86 -7.47 -10.13
C LEU A 49 9.51 -8.14 -10.34
N THR A 50 9.37 -8.98 -11.37
CA THR A 50 8.16 -9.79 -11.57
C THR A 50 7.95 -10.77 -10.42
N ALA A 51 9.02 -11.38 -9.91
CA ALA A 51 8.94 -12.25 -8.72
C ALA A 51 8.55 -11.47 -7.47
N ALA A 52 9.10 -10.26 -7.26
CA ALA A 52 8.69 -9.37 -6.17
C ALA A 52 7.19 -9.01 -6.25
N LEU A 53 6.70 -8.63 -7.44
CA LEU A 53 5.28 -8.36 -7.64
C LEU A 53 4.40 -9.59 -7.37
N LYS A 54 4.83 -10.79 -7.74
CA LYS A 54 4.10 -12.05 -7.41
C LYS A 54 3.99 -12.29 -5.91
N LEU A 55 5.02 -11.93 -5.14
CA LEU A 55 4.99 -12.04 -3.68
C LEU A 55 4.05 -11.01 -3.04
N CYS A 56 4.03 -9.79 -3.57
CA CYS A 56 3.15 -8.73 -3.09
C CYS A 56 1.68 -8.93 -3.49
N TYR A 57 1.42 -9.58 -4.65
CA TYR A 57 0.11 -9.68 -5.30
C TYR A 57 -0.30 -11.12 -5.64
N PRO A 58 -0.29 -12.05 -4.66
CA PRO A 58 -0.58 -13.45 -4.91
C PRO A 58 -2.04 -13.71 -5.36
N ALA A 59 -3.03 -12.94 -4.87
CA ALA A 59 -4.41 -13.10 -5.33
C ALA A 59 -4.59 -12.54 -6.74
N ILE A 60 -4.01 -11.40 -7.07
CA ILE A 60 -4.02 -10.87 -8.44
C ILE A 60 -3.41 -11.90 -9.40
N HIS A 61 -2.24 -12.45 -9.08
CA HIS A 61 -1.58 -13.46 -9.90
C HIS A 61 -2.49 -14.70 -10.16
N ARG A 62 -3.25 -15.14 -9.15
CA ARG A 62 -4.18 -16.27 -9.30
C ARG A 62 -5.43 -15.89 -10.11
N LEU A 63 -5.97 -14.70 -9.89
CA LEU A 63 -7.17 -14.21 -10.59
C LEU A 63 -6.97 -14.09 -12.10
N VAL A 64 -5.82 -13.56 -12.51
CA VAL A 64 -5.56 -13.27 -13.94
C VAL A 64 -4.74 -14.34 -14.64
N GLY A 65 -4.12 -15.26 -13.89
CA GLY A 65 -3.23 -16.30 -14.39
C GLY A 65 -1.82 -15.80 -14.70
N ALA A 66 -0.89 -16.74 -14.82
CA ALA A 66 0.54 -16.45 -14.90
C ALA A 66 0.92 -15.62 -16.13
N GLU A 67 0.40 -15.97 -17.30
CA GLU A 67 0.74 -15.32 -18.57
C GLU A 67 0.31 -13.84 -18.57
N PHE A 68 -0.93 -13.57 -18.19
CA PHE A 68 -1.45 -12.20 -18.12
C PHE A 68 -0.70 -11.39 -17.06
N PHE A 69 -0.44 -11.97 -15.88
CA PHE A 69 0.29 -11.30 -14.82
C PHE A 69 1.70 -10.91 -15.25
N GLU A 70 2.45 -11.83 -15.86
CA GLU A 70 3.82 -11.58 -16.32
C GLU A 70 3.89 -10.53 -17.43
N GLY A 71 2.92 -10.58 -18.38
CA GLY A 71 2.78 -9.55 -19.41
C GLY A 71 2.50 -8.17 -18.82
N THR A 72 1.56 -8.09 -17.90
CA THR A 72 1.18 -6.87 -17.17
C THR A 72 2.33 -6.33 -16.31
N ALA A 73 3.02 -7.20 -15.58
CA ALA A 73 4.18 -6.84 -14.76
C ALA A 73 5.31 -6.23 -15.61
N ARG A 74 5.59 -6.76 -16.79
CA ARG A 74 6.60 -6.19 -17.69
C ARG A 74 6.26 -4.77 -18.13
N ILE A 75 4.99 -4.51 -18.43
CA ILE A 75 4.52 -3.17 -18.83
C ILE A 75 4.64 -2.21 -17.63
N PHE A 76 4.22 -2.65 -16.44
CA PHE A 76 4.34 -1.87 -15.21
C PHE A 76 5.81 -1.54 -14.89
N ILE A 77 6.72 -2.53 -14.95
CA ILE A 77 8.15 -2.34 -14.68
C ILE A 77 8.76 -1.31 -15.63
N ALA A 78 8.34 -1.32 -16.89
CA ALA A 78 8.81 -0.34 -17.87
C ALA A 78 8.27 1.08 -17.62
N ALA A 79 7.03 1.20 -17.16
CA ALA A 79 6.37 2.46 -16.83
C ALA A 79 6.86 3.04 -15.49
N GLU A 80 7.03 2.18 -14.48
CA GLU A 80 7.40 2.55 -13.11
C GLU A 80 8.59 1.73 -12.61
N PRO A 81 9.80 2.02 -13.10
CA PRO A 81 11.00 1.35 -12.64
C PRO A 81 11.29 1.68 -11.17
N PRO A 82 11.93 0.77 -10.42
CA PRO A 82 12.21 0.96 -9.00
C PRO A 82 13.11 2.18 -8.77
N ARG A 83 12.75 3.01 -7.82
CA ARG A 83 13.52 4.19 -7.41
C ARG A 83 14.49 3.90 -6.27
N ARG A 84 14.35 2.75 -5.62
CA ARG A 84 15.15 2.27 -4.47
C ARG A 84 15.50 0.80 -4.68
N ALA A 85 16.57 0.36 -4.05
CA ALA A 85 16.97 -1.06 -4.01
C ALA A 85 16.24 -1.79 -2.87
N ASP A 86 14.91 -1.69 -2.85
CA ASP A 86 14.02 -2.27 -1.85
C ASP A 86 12.89 -2.99 -2.59
N LEU A 87 12.94 -4.31 -2.58
CA LEU A 87 11.97 -5.15 -3.30
C LEU A 87 10.64 -5.24 -2.56
N ASP A 88 10.63 -5.12 -1.23
CA ASP A 88 9.42 -5.19 -0.41
C ASP A 88 8.56 -3.91 -0.58
N ALA A 89 9.21 -2.80 -0.95
CA ALA A 89 8.54 -1.55 -1.29
C ALA A 89 8.25 -1.40 -2.80
N TYR A 90 8.61 -2.40 -3.63
CA TYR A 90 8.33 -2.33 -5.06
C TYR A 90 6.94 -2.85 -5.40
N GLY A 91 6.14 -2.01 -6.06
CA GLY A 91 4.77 -2.33 -6.49
C GLY A 91 3.70 -1.39 -5.96
N GLU A 92 4.04 -0.36 -5.18
CA GLU A 92 3.07 0.58 -4.59
C GLU A 92 2.07 1.13 -5.60
N GLY A 93 2.51 1.49 -6.81
CA GLY A 93 1.65 2.03 -7.89
C GLY A 93 0.90 0.97 -8.71
N PHE A 94 1.03 -0.33 -8.39
CA PHE A 94 0.46 -1.37 -9.25
C PHE A 94 -1.07 -1.38 -9.25
N SER A 95 -1.72 -1.01 -8.14
CA SER A 95 -3.18 -0.90 -8.07
C SER A 95 -3.71 0.22 -8.96
N GLU A 96 -3.08 1.39 -8.96
CA GLU A 96 -3.42 2.53 -9.81
C GLU A 96 -3.15 2.23 -11.29
N PHE A 97 -2.03 1.56 -11.56
CA PHE A 97 -1.72 1.08 -12.90
C PHE A 97 -2.80 0.13 -13.41
N LEU A 98 -3.25 -0.86 -12.62
CA LEU A 98 -4.32 -1.78 -13.00
C LEU A 98 -5.66 -1.06 -13.23
N ALA A 99 -5.98 -0.04 -12.44
CA ALA A 99 -7.19 0.77 -12.62
C ALA A 99 -7.22 1.49 -13.97
N GLY A 100 -6.05 1.89 -14.49
CA GLY A 100 -5.90 2.53 -15.80
C GLY A 100 -5.55 1.59 -16.95
N PHE A 101 -5.45 0.28 -16.71
CA PHE A 101 -4.98 -0.69 -17.69
C PHE A 101 -6.16 -1.37 -18.43
N PRO A 102 -6.44 -1.01 -19.72
CA PRO A 102 -7.63 -1.47 -20.41
C PRO A 102 -7.81 -3.01 -20.46
N PRO A 103 -6.75 -3.84 -20.60
CA PRO A 103 -6.90 -5.28 -20.56
C PRO A 103 -7.42 -5.84 -19.23
N ALA A 104 -7.29 -5.10 -18.12
CA ALA A 104 -7.81 -5.48 -16.80
C ALA A 104 -9.30 -5.11 -16.62
N GLY A 105 -9.89 -4.36 -17.54
CA GLY A 105 -11.25 -3.81 -17.44
C GLY A 105 -12.38 -4.84 -17.33
N ALA A 106 -12.13 -6.10 -17.70
CA ALA A 106 -13.08 -7.20 -17.51
C ALA A 106 -13.28 -7.58 -16.03
N LEU A 107 -12.37 -7.17 -15.13
CA LEU A 107 -12.41 -7.47 -13.70
C LEU A 107 -12.40 -6.15 -12.91
N PRO A 108 -13.55 -5.47 -12.72
CA PRO A 108 -13.63 -4.14 -12.14
C PRO A 108 -13.12 -4.07 -10.68
N TYR A 109 -13.14 -5.19 -9.97
CA TYR A 109 -12.63 -5.31 -8.61
C TYR A 109 -11.10 -5.49 -8.52
N LEU A 110 -10.41 -5.72 -9.65
CA LEU A 110 -9.00 -6.12 -9.66
C LEU A 110 -8.09 -5.07 -9.01
N ALA A 111 -8.26 -3.80 -9.34
CA ALA A 111 -7.50 -2.70 -8.74
C ALA A 111 -7.75 -2.59 -7.23
N GLY A 112 -9.00 -2.83 -6.79
CA GLY A 112 -9.35 -2.86 -5.37
C GLY A 112 -8.69 -4.00 -4.61
N VAL A 113 -8.66 -5.22 -5.20
CA VAL A 113 -7.94 -6.37 -4.63
C VAL A 113 -6.44 -6.06 -4.56
N ALA A 114 -5.85 -5.47 -5.59
CA ALA A 114 -4.45 -5.06 -5.58
C ALA A 114 -4.16 -4.04 -4.46
N ARG A 115 -5.04 -3.05 -4.25
CA ARG A 115 -4.91 -2.09 -3.15
C ARG A 115 -4.94 -2.77 -1.78
N LEU A 116 -5.81 -3.78 -1.62
CA LEU A 116 -5.86 -4.58 -0.40
C LEU A 116 -4.57 -5.39 -0.21
N GLU A 117 -4.07 -6.07 -1.24
CA GLU A 117 -2.83 -6.86 -1.17
C GLU A 117 -1.62 -5.97 -0.84
N TRP A 118 -1.56 -4.77 -1.42
CA TRP A 118 -0.51 -3.81 -1.07
C TRP A 118 -0.59 -3.37 0.40
N ALA A 119 -1.79 -3.11 0.92
CA ALA A 119 -1.99 -2.79 2.33
C ALA A 119 -1.55 -3.94 3.24
N VAL A 120 -1.87 -5.20 2.87
CA VAL A 120 -1.42 -6.40 3.57
C VAL A 120 0.11 -6.53 3.53
N ASN A 121 0.73 -6.34 2.36
CA ASN A 121 2.19 -6.38 2.22
C ASN A 121 2.86 -5.32 3.10
N ARG A 122 2.36 -4.08 3.08
CA ARG A 122 2.88 -3.01 3.95
C ARG A 122 2.73 -3.32 5.44
N ALA A 123 1.58 -3.86 5.85
CA ALA A 123 1.34 -4.22 7.23
C ALA A 123 2.32 -5.33 7.70
N LEU A 124 2.59 -6.30 6.82
CA LEU A 124 3.51 -7.42 7.11
C LEU A 124 4.95 -6.94 7.31
N HIS A 125 5.43 -6.02 6.45
CA HIS A 125 6.81 -5.52 6.46
C HIS A 125 6.99 -4.23 7.27
N ALA A 126 5.92 -3.76 7.95
CA ALA A 126 6.01 -2.57 8.80
C ALA A 126 7.02 -2.79 9.94
N PRO A 127 7.84 -1.78 10.30
CA PRO A 127 8.74 -1.88 11.44
C PRO A 127 7.96 -2.12 12.74
N ASP A 128 8.58 -2.79 13.69
CA ASP A 128 8.05 -2.91 15.04
C ASP A 128 8.20 -1.58 15.75
N MET A 129 7.08 -1.10 16.30
CA MET A 129 7.02 0.16 17.04
C MET A 129 6.32 -0.07 18.36
N GLU A 130 6.82 0.58 19.41
CA GLU A 130 6.15 0.57 20.70
C GLU A 130 4.80 1.30 20.61
N PRO A 131 3.75 0.74 21.21
CA PRO A 131 2.46 1.42 21.29
C PRO A 131 2.57 2.76 22.03
N LEU A 132 1.62 3.66 21.77
CA LEU A 132 1.49 4.93 22.44
C LEU A 132 1.49 4.77 23.97
N ASP A 133 2.34 5.51 24.66
CA ASP A 133 2.35 5.62 26.12
C ASP A 133 1.06 6.33 26.61
N LEU A 134 0.14 5.56 27.18
CA LEU A 134 -1.13 6.06 27.71
C LEU A 134 -0.95 6.98 28.91
N ALA A 135 0.12 6.83 29.69
CA ALA A 135 0.40 7.74 30.80
C ALA A 135 0.78 9.14 30.29
N ARG A 136 1.57 9.19 29.21
CA ARG A 136 1.89 10.44 28.52
C ARG A 136 0.64 11.09 27.92
N LEU A 137 -0.26 10.30 27.31
CA LEU A 137 -1.52 10.80 26.78
C LEU A 137 -2.42 11.37 27.90
N GLY A 138 -2.53 10.65 29.02
CA GLY A 138 -3.31 11.08 30.19
C GLY A 138 -2.77 12.32 30.92
N ALA A 139 -1.52 12.68 30.69
CA ALA A 139 -0.90 13.91 31.23
C ALA A 139 -1.21 15.16 30.40
N VAL A 140 -1.84 15.04 29.24
CA VAL A 140 -2.24 16.19 28.41
C VAL A 140 -3.35 16.95 29.13
N ALA A 141 -3.23 18.27 29.22
CA ALA A 141 -4.24 19.12 29.86
C ALA A 141 -5.58 19.03 29.12
N ALA A 142 -6.68 19.02 29.86
CA ALA A 142 -8.02 18.90 29.29
C ALA A 142 -8.33 19.96 28.19
N ALA A 143 -7.77 21.15 28.32
CA ALA A 143 -7.90 22.24 27.33
C ALA A 143 -7.19 21.94 25.99
N ASP A 144 -6.27 20.97 25.95
CA ASP A 144 -5.51 20.61 24.77
C ASP A 144 -5.96 19.29 24.14
N HIS A 145 -6.95 18.59 24.73
CA HIS A 145 -7.41 17.30 24.21
C HIS A 145 -7.89 17.40 22.77
N ASP A 146 -8.60 18.44 22.42
CA ASP A 146 -9.10 18.67 21.07
C ASP A 146 -8.00 18.84 20.02
N ARG A 147 -6.78 19.21 20.46
CA ARG A 147 -5.60 19.47 19.63
C ARG A 147 -4.75 18.23 19.37
N ILE A 148 -5.07 17.10 20.01
CA ILE A 148 -4.31 15.86 19.86
C ILE A 148 -4.47 15.34 18.43
N ALA A 149 -3.36 15.17 17.71
CA ALA A 149 -3.28 14.46 16.44
C ALA A 149 -2.49 13.17 16.66
N PHE A 150 -3.10 12.02 16.38
CA PHE A 150 -2.46 10.73 16.61
C PHE A 150 -1.50 10.36 15.46
N LEU A 151 -0.46 9.61 15.80
CA LEU A 151 0.48 9.02 14.86
C LEU A 151 0.14 7.54 14.71
N PRO A 152 -0.41 7.10 13.57
CA PRO A 152 -0.80 5.71 13.40
C PRO A 152 0.42 4.80 13.33
N HIS A 153 0.27 3.57 13.81
CA HIS A 153 1.27 2.54 13.64
C HIS A 153 1.45 2.25 12.13
N PRO A 154 2.68 2.11 11.60
CA PRO A 154 2.93 1.94 10.17
C PRO A 154 2.30 0.68 9.57
N SER A 155 1.91 -0.31 10.39
CA SER A 155 1.15 -1.48 9.94
C SER A 155 -0.34 -1.24 9.77
N VAL A 156 -0.87 -0.08 10.19
CA VAL A 156 -2.29 0.25 10.07
C VAL A 156 -2.53 0.89 8.71
N ALA A 157 -3.45 0.31 7.95
CA ALA A 157 -3.90 0.86 6.68
C ALA A 157 -5.41 0.76 6.55
N LEU A 158 -5.98 1.71 5.83
CA LEU A 158 -7.40 1.79 5.53
C LEU A 158 -7.61 1.62 4.03
N VAL A 159 -8.48 0.67 3.65
CA VAL A 159 -8.81 0.39 2.24
C VAL A 159 -10.30 0.53 2.03
N GLU A 160 -10.72 1.43 1.16
CA GLU A 160 -12.10 1.53 0.70
C GLU A 160 -12.18 1.02 -0.74
N ALA A 161 -13.19 0.21 -1.03
CA ALA A 161 -13.40 -0.37 -2.36
C ALA A 161 -14.89 -0.48 -2.66
N ASP A 162 -15.27 -0.32 -3.94
CA ASP A 162 -16.65 -0.38 -4.42
C ASP A 162 -17.18 -1.81 -4.53
N HIS A 163 -16.29 -2.80 -4.48
CA HIS A 163 -16.59 -4.22 -4.56
C HIS A 163 -16.16 -4.94 -3.28
N PRO A 164 -16.67 -6.17 -3.00
CA PRO A 164 -16.32 -6.96 -1.82
C PRO A 164 -14.92 -7.60 -1.95
N VAL A 165 -13.88 -6.76 -2.10
CA VAL A 165 -12.50 -7.16 -2.43
C VAL A 165 -11.87 -8.08 -1.38
N ASP A 166 -12.27 -7.96 -0.11
CA ASP A 166 -11.79 -8.84 0.96
C ASP A 166 -12.38 -10.25 0.87
N ALA A 167 -13.63 -10.39 0.40
CA ALA A 167 -14.23 -11.69 0.14
C ALA A 167 -13.56 -12.36 -1.05
N VAL A 168 -13.37 -11.63 -2.17
CA VAL A 168 -12.65 -12.11 -3.35
C VAL A 168 -11.22 -12.53 -2.97
N TRP A 169 -10.49 -11.67 -2.25
CA TRP A 169 -9.13 -11.93 -1.81
C TRP A 169 -9.03 -13.21 -0.97
N ARG A 170 -9.92 -13.39 0.01
CA ARG A 170 -9.92 -14.60 0.87
C ARG A 170 -10.25 -15.86 0.08
N ALA A 171 -11.30 -15.85 -0.76
CA ALA A 171 -11.71 -17.00 -1.56
C ALA A 171 -10.59 -17.45 -2.50
N VAL A 172 -9.95 -16.50 -3.20
CA VAL A 172 -8.86 -16.77 -4.12
C VAL A 172 -7.62 -17.33 -3.40
N LEU A 173 -7.24 -16.77 -2.26
CA LEU A 173 -6.10 -17.28 -1.50
C LEU A 173 -6.37 -18.66 -0.88
N ALA A 174 -7.61 -18.90 -0.45
CA ALA A 174 -8.05 -20.22 0.04
C ALA A 174 -8.25 -21.25 -1.10
N GLN A 175 -8.26 -20.81 -2.36
CA GLN A 175 -8.61 -21.64 -3.52
C GLN A 175 -10.00 -22.29 -3.37
N ASP A 176 -10.95 -21.48 -2.86
CA ASP A 176 -12.33 -21.88 -2.60
C ASP A 176 -13.24 -21.33 -3.70
N ASP A 177 -13.45 -22.18 -4.72
CA ASP A 177 -14.26 -21.84 -5.89
C ASP A 177 -15.75 -21.67 -5.53
N ASP A 178 -16.25 -22.40 -4.55
CA ASP A 178 -17.63 -22.28 -4.07
C ASP A 178 -17.83 -20.94 -3.37
N ALA A 179 -16.91 -20.55 -2.50
CA ALA A 179 -16.92 -19.24 -1.88
C ALA A 179 -16.81 -18.13 -2.93
N MET A 180 -15.95 -18.29 -3.95
CA MET A 180 -15.80 -17.30 -5.01
C MET A 180 -17.09 -17.16 -5.83
N ALA A 181 -17.75 -18.26 -6.18
CA ALA A 181 -19.01 -18.26 -6.94
C ALA A 181 -20.18 -17.64 -6.14
N ALA A 182 -20.14 -17.69 -4.80
CA ALA A 182 -21.16 -17.12 -3.93
C ALA A 182 -21.01 -15.60 -3.70
N ILE A 183 -19.94 -14.97 -4.17
CA ILE A 183 -19.70 -13.53 -3.96
C ILE A 183 -20.59 -12.72 -4.90
N ASP A 184 -21.45 -11.89 -4.33
CA ASP A 184 -22.16 -10.85 -5.06
C ASP A 184 -21.21 -9.66 -5.30
N LEU A 185 -20.73 -9.54 -6.54
CA LEU A 185 -19.78 -8.48 -6.93
C LEU A 185 -20.42 -7.09 -7.01
N ASP A 186 -21.76 -7.02 -7.13
CA ASP A 186 -22.53 -5.76 -7.14
C ASP A 186 -22.92 -5.32 -5.72
N ALA A 187 -22.47 -6.08 -4.71
CA ALA A 187 -22.69 -5.74 -3.31
C ALA A 187 -22.03 -4.40 -2.94
N VAL A 188 -22.54 -3.81 -1.84
CA VAL A 188 -22.17 -2.49 -1.32
C VAL A 188 -20.65 -2.37 -1.09
N SER A 189 -20.12 -1.17 -1.35
CA SER A 189 -18.74 -0.78 -1.05
C SER A 189 -18.28 -1.24 0.35
N VAL A 190 -17.05 -1.76 0.43
CA VAL A 190 -16.44 -2.23 1.68
C VAL A 190 -15.41 -1.23 2.20
N ARG A 191 -15.28 -1.19 3.51
CA ARG A 191 -14.32 -0.38 4.25
C ARG A 191 -13.53 -1.28 5.17
N LEU A 192 -12.24 -1.37 4.92
CA LEU A 192 -11.38 -2.38 5.54
C LEU A 192 -10.28 -1.71 6.36
N LEU A 193 -10.15 -2.16 7.58
CA LEU A 193 -8.96 -1.95 8.41
C LEU A 193 -8.02 -3.12 8.15
N VAL A 194 -6.80 -2.81 7.77
CA VAL A 194 -5.69 -3.76 7.62
C VAL A 194 -4.67 -3.43 8.69
N GLU A 195 -4.28 -4.41 9.49
CA GLU A 195 -3.32 -4.22 10.57
C GLU A 195 -2.54 -5.52 10.85
N ARG A 196 -1.30 -5.40 11.31
CA ARG A 196 -0.54 -6.57 11.74
C ARG A 196 -1.01 -6.99 13.12
N GLY A 197 -1.44 -8.26 13.22
CA GLY A 197 -1.77 -8.92 14.46
C GLY A 197 -0.63 -9.81 14.96
N THR A 198 -0.89 -10.55 16.01
CA THR A 198 0.10 -11.49 16.62
C THR A 198 0.41 -12.71 15.76
N THR A 199 -0.51 -13.11 14.89
CA THR A 199 -0.39 -14.33 14.06
C THR A 199 -0.35 -14.03 12.56
N GLY A 200 -0.20 -12.76 12.16
CA GLY A 200 -0.20 -12.32 10.76
C GLY A 200 -0.95 -11.02 10.58
N VAL A 201 -1.45 -10.79 9.37
CA VAL A 201 -2.19 -9.56 9.04
C VAL A 201 -3.70 -9.81 9.15
N ASN A 202 -4.37 -8.94 9.88
CA ASN A 202 -5.82 -8.94 10.02
C ASN A 202 -6.45 -7.97 9.01
N VAL A 203 -7.54 -8.41 8.39
CA VAL A 203 -8.38 -7.59 7.51
C VAL A 203 -9.80 -7.62 8.05
N THR A 204 -10.27 -6.48 8.56
CA THR A 204 -11.55 -6.34 9.24
C THR A 204 -12.44 -5.32 8.54
N ARG A 205 -13.71 -5.67 8.28
CA ARG A 205 -14.70 -4.71 7.76
C ARG A 205 -15.14 -3.77 8.86
N LEU A 206 -15.16 -2.48 8.55
CA LEU A 206 -15.69 -1.44 9.45
C LEU A 206 -17.02 -0.89 8.93
N GLY A 207 -17.94 -0.61 9.86
CA GLY A 207 -19.12 0.19 9.58
C GLY A 207 -18.73 1.65 9.24
N LYS A 208 -19.57 2.34 8.47
CA LYS A 208 -19.28 3.69 7.99
C LYS A 208 -18.92 4.71 9.10
N PRO A 209 -19.59 4.72 10.29
CA PRO A 209 -19.19 5.63 11.36
C PRO A 209 -17.80 5.33 11.93
N ALA A 210 -17.50 4.07 12.24
CA ALA A 210 -16.19 3.66 12.76
C ALA A 210 -15.06 3.91 11.74
N TRP A 211 -15.34 3.67 10.47
CA TRP A 211 -14.41 3.99 9.38
C TRP A 211 -14.07 5.48 9.34
N ARG A 212 -15.09 6.35 9.32
CA ARG A 212 -14.89 7.81 9.25
C ARG A 212 -14.08 8.31 10.44
N PHE A 213 -14.39 7.80 11.62
CA PHE A 213 -13.67 8.15 12.84
C PHE A 213 -12.20 7.73 12.75
N LEU A 214 -11.93 6.46 12.44
CA LEU A 214 -10.56 5.95 12.33
C LEU A 214 -9.79 6.62 11.19
N ALA A 215 -10.42 6.87 10.05
CA ALA A 215 -9.78 7.56 8.93
C ALA A 215 -9.35 8.99 9.30
N ALA A 216 -10.15 9.67 10.11
CA ALA A 216 -9.79 10.99 10.61
C ALA A 216 -8.66 10.93 11.66
N LEU A 217 -8.64 9.90 12.53
CA LEU A 217 -7.55 9.68 13.50
C LEU A 217 -6.23 9.30 12.83
N CYS A 218 -6.28 8.56 11.71
CA CYS A 218 -5.07 8.19 10.96
C CYS A 218 -4.54 9.32 10.06
N ALA A 219 -5.30 10.38 9.87
CA ALA A 219 -4.82 11.59 9.22
C ALA A 219 -4.10 12.49 10.24
N PRO A 220 -3.14 13.34 9.82
CA PRO A 220 -2.46 14.29 10.71
C PRO A 220 -3.40 15.47 11.06
N ARG A 221 -4.52 15.17 11.71
CA ARG A 221 -5.60 16.10 12.06
C ARG A 221 -5.93 15.99 13.55
N PRO A 222 -6.38 17.08 14.18
CA PRO A 222 -6.74 17.08 15.59
C PRO A 222 -7.97 16.21 15.88
N LEU A 223 -8.05 15.68 17.11
CA LEU A 223 -9.08 14.74 17.56
C LEU A 223 -10.51 15.24 17.34
N TRP A 224 -10.76 16.54 17.48
CA TRP A 224 -12.08 17.11 17.27
C TRP A 224 -12.61 16.85 15.83
N VAL A 225 -11.72 16.84 14.83
CA VAL A 225 -12.10 16.50 13.42
C VAL A 225 -12.60 15.06 13.31
N ALA A 226 -12.00 14.13 14.06
CA ALA A 226 -12.47 12.75 14.07
C ALA A 226 -13.86 12.61 14.72
N ILE A 227 -14.09 13.36 15.80
CA ILE A 227 -15.40 13.41 16.48
C ILE A 227 -16.48 13.97 15.54
N GLU A 228 -16.19 15.07 14.85
CA GLU A 228 -17.11 15.67 13.87
C GLU A 228 -17.36 14.78 12.65
N ALA A 229 -16.37 14.01 12.21
CA ALA A 229 -16.49 13.09 11.08
C ALA A 229 -17.49 11.94 11.34
N ALA A 230 -17.74 11.62 12.61
CA ALA A 230 -18.58 10.49 13.00
C ALA A 230 -19.52 10.87 14.18
N PRO A 231 -20.43 11.82 14.02
CA PRO A 231 -21.26 12.36 15.13
C PRO A 231 -22.23 11.34 15.72
N GLN A 232 -22.48 10.22 15.01
CA GLN A 232 -23.36 9.13 15.47
C GLN A 232 -22.58 7.99 16.13
N ALA A 233 -21.25 8.07 16.20
CA ALA A 233 -20.41 7.06 16.82
C ALA A 233 -20.17 7.41 18.29
N ASP A 234 -20.01 6.38 19.11
CA ASP A 234 -19.44 6.55 20.45
C ASP A 234 -17.92 6.77 20.28
N ALA A 235 -17.52 8.03 20.10
CA ALA A 235 -16.14 8.41 19.87
C ALA A 235 -15.20 7.97 21.01
N ALA A 236 -15.69 8.00 22.27
CA ALA A 236 -14.90 7.59 23.43
C ALA A 236 -14.63 6.09 23.42
N ALA A 237 -15.66 5.27 23.17
CA ALA A 237 -15.51 3.82 23.07
C ALA A 237 -14.62 3.42 21.89
N LEU A 238 -14.79 4.03 20.71
CA LEU A 238 -13.96 3.76 19.54
C LEU A 238 -12.50 4.17 19.79
N LEU A 239 -12.25 5.34 20.37
CA LEU A 239 -10.88 5.77 20.69
C LEU A 239 -10.23 4.81 21.68
N ALA A 240 -10.93 4.41 22.74
CA ALA A 240 -10.43 3.45 23.70
C ALA A 240 -10.10 2.10 23.07
N GLU A 241 -10.94 1.60 22.16
CA GLU A 241 -10.68 0.37 21.39
C GLU A 241 -9.40 0.50 20.57
N HIS A 242 -9.24 1.60 19.83
CA HIS A 242 -8.07 1.81 18.97
C HIS A 242 -6.77 1.98 19.77
N LEU A 243 -6.82 2.65 20.93
CA LEU A 243 -5.69 2.77 21.83
C LEU A 243 -5.32 1.41 22.45
N ALA A 244 -6.30 0.64 22.92
CA ALA A 244 -6.08 -0.69 23.49
C ALA A 244 -5.52 -1.69 22.46
N ALA A 245 -5.87 -1.54 21.18
CA ALA A 245 -5.34 -2.34 20.10
C ALA A 245 -3.91 -1.91 19.66
N GLY A 246 -3.34 -0.86 20.23
CA GLY A 246 -1.99 -0.38 19.88
C GLY A 246 -1.88 0.22 18.48
N ARG A 247 -2.98 0.73 17.92
CA ARG A 247 -3.02 1.26 16.55
C ARG A 247 -2.29 2.58 16.37
N PHE A 248 -1.83 3.20 17.47
CA PHE A 248 -1.08 4.45 17.47
C PHE A 248 0.25 4.28 18.22
N ILE A 249 1.28 4.97 17.75
CA ILE A 249 2.65 4.96 18.31
C ILE A 249 2.99 6.26 19.04
N GLY A 250 2.17 7.30 18.87
CA GLY A 250 2.41 8.60 19.46
C GLY A 250 1.29 9.58 19.16
N PHE A 251 1.49 10.81 19.60
CA PHE A 251 0.62 11.94 19.27
C PHE A 251 1.43 13.24 19.27
N GLU A 252 0.89 14.24 18.60
CA GLU A 252 1.37 15.61 18.58
C GLU A 252 0.22 16.55 18.96
N LEU A 253 0.53 17.72 19.51
CA LEU A 253 -0.43 18.80 19.71
C LEU A 253 -0.34 19.74 18.52
N VAL A 254 -1.38 19.76 17.69
CA VAL A 254 -1.46 20.63 16.53
C VAL A 254 -2.22 21.91 16.86
N ASP A 255 -1.84 23.03 16.24
CA ASP A 255 -2.55 24.28 16.45
C ASP A 255 -3.98 24.18 15.89
N SER A 256 -4.96 24.60 16.67
CA SER A 256 -6.33 24.75 16.16
C SER A 256 -6.29 25.75 14.97
N PRO A 257 -6.94 25.43 13.84
CA PRO A 257 -7.16 26.47 12.83
C PRO A 257 -7.86 27.61 13.54
N ILE A 258 -7.24 28.79 13.54
CA ILE A 258 -7.84 30.02 14.03
C ILE A 258 -9.15 30.17 13.29
N VAL A 259 -10.27 29.93 13.96
CA VAL A 259 -11.59 30.36 13.49
C VAL A 259 -11.51 31.89 13.50
N SER A 260 -11.04 32.47 12.41
CA SER A 260 -11.08 33.91 12.20
C SER A 260 -12.54 34.31 12.28
N GLY A 261 -12.87 34.90 13.43
CA GLY A 261 -14.20 35.27 13.79
C GLY A 261 -14.87 36.15 12.73
N LEU A 262 -16.02 35.72 12.30
CA LEU A 262 -17.08 36.60 11.84
C LEU A 262 -17.69 37.30 13.05
N HIS A 263 -17.06 38.41 13.40
CA HIS A 263 -17.71 39.48 14.17
C HIS A 263 -17.74 40.69 13.25
N SER A 264 -18.84 40.89 12.61
CA SER A 264 -19.36 42.22 12.24
C SER A 264 -20.84 42.10 11.89
#